data_b64fb4d5c549e5a790976dc6144852e1
#
_entry.id   b64fb4d5c549e5a790976dc6144852e1
#
_cell.length_a   1.000
_cell.length_b   1.000
_cell.length_c   1.000
_cell.angle_alpha   90.00
_cell.angle_beta   90.00
_cell.angle_gamma   90.00
#
_symmetry.space_group_name_H-M   'P 1'
#
loop_
_entity.id
_entity.type
_entity.pdbx_description
1 polymer ?
#
loop_
_entity_poly.entity_id
_entity_poly.type
_entity_poly.pdbx_seq_one_letter_code
_entity_poly.pdbx_strand_id
1 'polypeptide(L)'
;MLKYKFNLKDISLADFKVYLVAMFKAVLPKSKLRNLDDLKKFIQQKSAWVTQVTLYSYLKTRMGTKYVLHFDNEKLLSSINKAKWNIYSVALQDLTFFSFSYLNAFYNYEDIILSLIHISEPTRPY
;
A
#
# COMPACT_ATOMS: atom_id res chain seq x y z
N MET A 1 -22.91 -1.22 25.93
CA MET A 1 -21.54 -1.73 25.81
C MET A 1 -21.61 -3.20 25.45
N LEU A 2 -21.45 -3.52 24.16
CA LEU A 2 -21.41 -4.90 23.69
C LEU A 2 -20.08 -5.52 24.14
N LYS A 3 -20.11 -6.32 25.18
CA LYS A 3 -19.01 -7.19 25.56
C LYS A 3 -18.99 -8.37 24.57
N TYR A 4 -18.22 -8.26 23.50
CA TYR A 4 -17.86 -9.45 22.73
C TYR A 4 -17.01 -10.36 23.61
N LYS A 5 -17.62 -11.35 24.23
CA LYS A 5 -16.90 -12.47 24.80
C LYS A 5 -16.34 -13.29 23.64
N PHE A 6 -15.09 -13.10 23.36
CA PHE A 6 -14.35 -13.93 22.43
C PHE A 6 -14.26 -15.34 23.02
N ASN A 7 -15.09 -16.24 22.55
CA ASN A 7 -15.12 -17.62 23.05
C ASN A 7 -14.17 -18.44 22.16
N LEU A 8 -12.97 -18.69 22.68
CA LEU A 8 -11.95 -19.50 22.00
C LEU A 8 -12.41 -20.93 21.66
N LYS A 9 -13.53 -21.38 22.25
CA LYS A 9 -14.09 -22.72 22.00
C LYS A 9 -14.89 -22.84 20.70
N ASP A 10 -15.27 -21.71 20.10
CA ASP A 10 -16.07 -21.68 18.86
C ASP A 10 -15.21 -21.64 17.59
N ILE A 11 -13.90 -21.58 17.74
CA ILE A 11 -12.98 -21.62 16.59
C ILE A 11 -12.76 -23.09 16.21
N SER A 12 -13.37 -23.49 15.12
CA SER A 12 -13.15 -24.83 14.57
C SER A 12 -11.68 -24.96 14.11
N LEU A 13 -11.13 -26.16 14.25
CA LEU A 13 -9.78 -26.49 13.74
C LEU A 13 -9.61 -26.16 12.25
N ALA A 14 -10.71 -26.20 11.47
CA ALA A 14 -10.72 -25.83 10.06
C ALA A 14 -10.50 -24.32 9.88
N ASP A 15 -11.15 -23.48 10.72
CA ASP A 15 -11.00 -22.02 10.68
C ASP A 15 -9.58 -21.62 11.08
N PHE A 16 -8.99 -22.27 12.07
CA PHE A 16 -7.62 -22.06 12.48
C PHE A 16 -6.62 -22.36 11.35
N LYS A 17 -6.83 -23.45 10.59
CA LYS A 17 -6.02 -23.77 9.40
C LYS A 17 -6.13 -22.69 8.32
N VAL A 18 -7.33 -22.16 8.07
CA VAL A 18 -7.55 -21.10 7.08
C VAL A 18 -6.79 -19.83 7.47
N TYR A 19 -6.86 -19.42 8.74
CA TYR A 19 -6.11 -18.27 9.26
C TYR A 19 -4.59 -18.46 9.20
N LEU A 20 -4.10 -19.65 9.56
CA LEU A 20 -2.67 -19.97 9.45
C LEU A 20 -2.19 -19.92 8.01
N VAL A 21 -2.93 -20.52 7.08
CA VAL A 21 -2.57 -20.47 5.66
C VAL A 21 -2.58 -19.05 5.11
N ALA A 22 -3.57 -18.23 5.48
CA ALA A 22 -3.62 -16.83 5.10
C ALA A 22 -2.43 -16.03 5.67
N MET A 23 -2.07 -16.30 6.93
CA MET A 23 -0.94 -15.65 7.60
C MET A 23 0.39 -16.05 6.97
N PHE A 24 0.58 -17.34 6.66
CA PHE A 24 1.77 -17.82 5.95
C PHE A 24 1.88 -17.25 4.53
N LYS A 25 0.76 -17.16 3.80
CA LYS A 25 0.74 -16.53 2.47
C LYS A 25 1.07 -15.04 2.52
N ALA A 26 0.72 -14.35 3.60
CA ALA A 26 1.07 -12.93 3.78
C ALA A 26 2.55 -12.71 4.10
N VAL A 27 3.19 -13.66 4.79
CA VAL A 27 4.61 -13.60 5.19
C VAL A 27 5.53 -14.15 4.11
N LEU A 28 5.08 -15.13 3.33
CA LEU A 28 5.88 -15.68 2.23
C LEU A 28 6.14 -14.59 1.17
N PRO A 29 7.39 -14.45 0.73
CA PRO A 29 7.70 -13.51 -0.33
C PRO A 29 6.89 -13.89 -1.57
N LYS A 30 5.98 -13.01 -1.94
CA LYS A 30 5.24 -13.12 -3.19
C LYS A 30 6.25 -13.20 -4.33
N SER A 31 5.93 -14.05 -5.30
CA SER A 31 6.69 -14.39 -6.49
C SER A 31 7.75 -13.35 -6.91
N LYS A 32 8.94 -13.83 -7.19
CA LYS A 32 10.03 -13.04 -7.77
C LYS A 32 9.50 -12.20 -8.92
N LEU A 33 9.88 -10.92 -8.94
CA LEU A 33 9.59 -10.03 -10.07
C LEU A 33 10.28 -10.60 -11.32
N ARG A 34 9.49 -11.02 -12.28
CA ARG A 34 10.00 -11.65 -13.52
C ARG A 34 9.98 -10.73 -14.70
N ASN A 35 9.04 -9.81 -14.74
CA ASN A 35 8.78 -8.92 -15.86
C ASN A 35 8.70 -7.48 -15.38
N LEU A 36 8.74 -6.56 -16.33
CA LEU A 36 8.52 -5.15 -16.10
C LEU A 36 7.11 -4.85 -15.59
N ASP A 37 6.10 -5.60 -16.06
CA ASP A 37 4.72 -5.47 -15.58
C ASP A 37 4.57 -5.86 -14.10
N ASP A 38 5.29 -6.88 -13.66
CA ASP A 38 5.33 -7.26 -12.25
C ASP A 38 5.97 -6.16 -11.39
N LEU A 39 7.04 -5.54 -11.87
CA LEU A 39 7.68 -4.40 -11.22
C LEU A 39 6.72 -3.20 -11.14
N LYS A 40 6.01 -2.89 -12.21
CA LYS A 40 5.00 -1.83 -12.25
C LYS A 40 3.91 -2.05 -11.19
N LYS A 41 3.34 -3.24 -11.15
CA LYS A 41 2.32 -3.61 -10.14
C LYS A 41 2.88 -3.52 -8.72
N PHE A 42 4.11 -3.99 -8.52
CA PHE A 42 4.79 -3.92 -7.24
C PHE A 42 4.94 -2.47 -6.76
N ILE A 43 5.45 -1.58 -7.61
CA ILE A 43 5.61 -0.16 -7.29
C ILE A 43 4.26 0.48 -6.95
N GLN A 44 3.22 0.22 -7.73
CA GLN A 44 1.88 0.75 -7.48
C GLN A 44 1.30 0.26 -6.15
N GLN A 45 1.41 -1.03 -5.87
CA GLN A 45 0.92 -1.62 -4.61
C GLN A 45 1.67 -1.11 -3.39
N LYS A 46 2.99 -0.98 -3.48
CA LYS A 46 3.81 -0.47 -2.37
C LYS A 46 3.59 1.01 -2.14
N SER A 47 3.41 1.79 -3.20
CA SER A 47 3.06 3.22 -3.09
C SER A 47 1.69 3.41 -2.42
N ALA A 48 0.71 2.60 -2.78
CA ALA A 48 -0.61 2.62 -2.14
C ALA A 48 -0.52 2.24 -0.65
N TRP A 49 0.25 1.22 -0.33
CA TRP A 49 0.45 0.79 1.05
C TRP A 49 1.15 1.87 1.89
N VAL A 50 2.23 2.45 1.40
CA VAL A 50 2.93 3.56 2.06
C VAL A 50 2.00 4.74 2.29
N THR A 51 1.18 5.08 1.30
CA THR A 51 0.19 6.16 1.40
C THR A 51 -0.80 5.90 2.52
N GLN A 52 -1.36 4.71 2.59
CA GLN A 52 -2.32 4.33 3.62
C GLN A 52 -1.70 4.38 5.02
N VAL A 53 -0.54 3.76 5.19
CA VAL A 53 0.15 3.73 6.49
C VAL A 53 0.51 5.13 6.94
N THR A 54 1.06 5.96 6.06
CA THR A 54 1.48 7.33 6.39
C THR A 54 0.29 8.19 6.75
N LEU A 55 -0.75 8.19 5.91
CA LEU A 55 -1.93 9.03 6.11
C LEU A 55 -2.70 8.68 7.37
N TYR A 56 -3.01 7.40 7.55
CA TYR A 56 -3.79 6.96 8.70
C TYR A 56 -3.01 7.04 10.01
N SER A 57 -1.70 6.81 10.00
CA SER A 57 -0.85 7.04 11.16
C SER A 57 -0.81 8.52 11.55
N TYR A 58 -0.74 9.42 10.57
CA TYR A 58 -0.81 10.86 10.81
C TYR A 58 -2.17 11.26 11.41
N LEU A 59 -3.28 10.80 10.84
CA LEU A 59 -4.62 11.08 11.34
C LEU A 59 -4.80 10.56 12.77
N LYS A 60 -4.35 9.35 13.05
CA LYS A 60 -4.39 8.75 14.38
C LYS A 60 -3.57 9.56 15.39
N THR A 61 -2.41 10.04 15.02
CA THR A 61 -1.55 10.86 15.87
C THR A 61 -2.16 12.22 16.17
N ARG A 62 -2.79 12.85 15.18
CA ARG A 62 -3.36 14.20 15.31
C ARG A 62 -4.75 14.23 15.93
N MET A 63 -5.59 13.26 15.61
CA MET A 63 -7.00 13.22 15.99
C MET A 63 -7.33 12.15 17.03
N GLY A 64 -6.35 11.31 17.38
CA GLY A 64 -6.54 10.18 18.29
C GLY A 64 -7.18 8.97 17.60
N THR A 65 -7.47 7.92 18.37
CA THR A 65 -7.99 6.65 17.86
C THR A 65 -9.41 6.74 17.28
N LYS A 66 -10.12 7.82 17.60
CA LYS A 66 -11.50 8.07 17.14
C LYS A 66 -11.57 8.92 15.86
N TYR A 67 -10.47 9.01 15.11
CA TYR A 67 -10.41 9.82 13.88
C TYR A 67 -11.46 9.43 12.85
N VAL A 68 -11.87 8.17 12.80
CA VAL A 68 -12.90 7.67 11.87
C VAL A 68 -14.27 8.33 12.11
N LEU A 69 -14.57 8.74 13.35
CA LEU A 69 -15.85 9.40 13.68
C LEU A 69 -15.98 10.79 13.04
N HIS A 70 -14.89 11.39 12.60
CA HIS A 70 -14.88 12.70 11.95
C HIS A 70 -15.02 12.64 10.43
N PHE A 71 -15.14 11.46 9.84
CA PHE A 71 -15.28 11.28 8.38
C PHE A 71 -16.63 11.77 7.82
N ASP A 72 -17.60 12.07 8.68
CA ASP A 72 -18.85 12.71 8.29
C ASP A 72 -18.68 14.18 7.88
N ASN A 73 -17.55 14.79 8.22
CA ASN A 73 -17.23 16.16 7.83
C ASN A 73 -16.69 16.18 6.39
N GLU A 74 -17.48 16.71 5.46
CA GLU A 74 -17.14 16.77 4.04
C GLU A 74 -15.84 17.55 3.75
N LYS A 75 -15.59 18.64 4.48
CA LYS A 75 -14.38 19.44 4.32
C LYS A 75 -13.13 18.64 4.74
N LEU A 76 -13.24 17.92 5.84
CA LEU A 76 -12.17 17.06 6.32
C LEU A 76 -11.92 15.92 5.34
N LEU A 77 -12.96 15.27 4.86
CA LEU A 77 -12.87 14.17 3.90
C LEU A 77 -12.22 14.61 2.58
N SER A 78 -12.60 15.79 2.07
CA SER A 78 -11.98 16.39 0.89
C SER A 78 -10.48 16.65 1.09
N SER A 79 -10.10 17.19 2.24
CA SER A 79 -8.68 17.44 2.60
C SER A 79 -7.90 16.13 2.72
N ILE A 80 -8.49 15.10 3.31
CA ILE A 80 -7.89 13.77 3.42
C ILE A 80 -7.67 13.15 2.04
N ASN A 81 -8.65 13.24 1.15
CA ASN A 81 -8.53 12.74 -0.21
C ASN A 81 -7.43 13.45 -1.00
N LYS A 82 -7.32 14.77 -0.87
CA LYS A 82 -6.26 15.55 -1.49
C LYS A 82 -4.87 15.14 -0.95
N ALA A 83 -4.75 15.01 0.36
CA ALA A 83 -3.51 14.55 0.99
C ALA A 83 -3.13 13.12 0.55
N LYS A 84 -4.11 12.23 0.47
CA LYS A 84 -3.91 10.86 -0.02
C LYS A 84 -3.28 10.82 -1.41
N TRP A 85 -3.80 11.58 -2.34
CA TRP A 85 -3.27 11.62 -3.71
C TRP A 85 -1.89 12.26 -3.79
N ASN A 86 -1.64 13.31 -3.00
CA ASN A 86 -0.31 13.92 -2.93
C ASN A 86 0.74 12.95 -2.37
N ILE A 87 0.44 12.25 -1.30
CA ILE A 87 1.35 11.26 -0.70
C ILE A 87 1.58 10.10 -1.68
N TYR A 88 0.53 9.61 -2.32
CA TYR A 88 0.64 8.53 -3.30
C TYR A 88 1.52 8.93 -4.49
N SER A 89 1.34 10.13 -5.03
CA SER A 89 2.15 10.65 -6.13
C SER A 89 3.63 10.72 -5.78
N VAL A 90 3.96 11.25 -4.60
CA VAL A 90 5.35 11.33 -4.13
C VAL A 90 5.93 9.94 -3.90
N ALA A 91 5.20 9.05 -3.24
CA ALA A 91 5.65 7.68 -3.00
C ALA A 91 5.87 6.91 -4.31
N LEU A 92 5.00 7.10 -5.29
CA LEU A 92 5.13 6.50 -6.62
C LEU A 92 6.40 6.99 -7.33
N GLN A 93 6.66 8.29 -7.31
CA GLN A 93 7.87 8.87 -7.89
C GLN A 93 9.13 8.36 -7.20
N ASP A 94 9.18 8.39 -5.88
CA ASP A 94 10.35 7.96 -5.11
C ASP A 94 10.67 6.48 -5.35
N LEU A 95 9.66 5.61 -5.33
CA LEU A 95 9.85 4.18 -5.60
C LEU A 95 10.25 3.92 -7.05
N THR A 96 9.75 4.69 -7.99
CA THR A 96 10.15 4.59 -9.40
C THR A 96 11.60 4.99 -9.59
N PHE A 97 12.02 6.12 -9.03
CA PHE A 97 13.41 6.57 -9.09
C PHE A 97 14.37 5.60 -8.38
N PHE A 98 13.98 5.07 -7.24
CA PHE A 98 14.77 4.07 -6.54
C PHE A 98 14.94 2.80 -7.37
N SER A 99 13.86 2.28 -7.93
CA SER A 99 13.89 1.09 -8.79
C SER A 99 14.73 1.31 -10.03
N PHE A 100 14.61 2.47 -10.65
CA PHE A 100 15.41 2.89 -11.79
C PHE A 100 16.91 2.94 -11.45
N SER A 101 17.26 3.59 -10.36
CA SER A 101 18.65 3.71 -9.92
C SER A 101 19.24 2.34 -9.60
N TYR A 102 18.45 1.47 -8.97
CA TYR A 102 18.86 0.11 -8.66
C TYR A 102 19.12 -0.70 -9.93
N LEU A 103 18.22 -0.67 -10.88
CA LEU A 103 18.37 -1.39 -12.15
C LEU A 103 19.53 -0.86 -12.98
N ASN A 104 19.73 0.45 -13.00
CA ASN A 104 20.86 1.06 -13.71
C ASN A 104 22.22 0.70 -13.08
N ALA A 105 22.27 0.55 -11.76
CA ALA A 105 23.49 0.16 -11.05
C ALA A 105 23.88 -1.30 -11.27
N PHE A 106 22.90 -2.19 -11.41
CA PHE A 106 23.13 -3.64 -11.52
C PHE A 106 22.96 -4.20 -12.94
N TYR A 107 22.18 -3.54 -13.77
CA TYR A 107 21.84 -3.97 -15.12
C TYR A 107 21.92 -2.76 -16.06
N ASN A 108 22.82 -2.80 -17.02
CA ASN A 108 22.99 -1.75 -18.02
C ASN A 108 21.88 -1.84 -19.11
N TYR A 109 20.63 -1.59 -18.73
CA TYR A 109 19.49 -1.69 -19.63
C TYR A 109 18.89 -0.32 -19.97
N GLU A 110 19.29 0.23 -21.11
CA GLU A 110 18.70 1.46 -21.64
C GLU A 110 17.19 1.32 -21.94
N ASP A 111 16.74 0.17 -22.39
CA ASP A 111 15.35 -0.10 -22.75
C ASP A 111 14.39 -0.11 -21.53
N ILE A 112 14.88 -0.54 -20.38
CA ILE A 112 14.11 -0.54 -19.12
C ILE A 112 13.89 0.90 -18.64
N ILE A 113 14.81 1.78 -18.92
CA ILE A 113 14.76 3.20 -18.56
C ILE A 113 13.51 3.88 -19.13
N LEU A 114 13.26 3.69 -20.41
CA LEU A 114 12.10 4.26 -21.09
C LEU A 114 10.77 3.73 -20.51
N SER A 115 10.74 2.46 -20.16
CA SER A 115 9.55 1.84 -19.58
C SER A 115 9.28 2.32 -18.15
N LEU A 116 10.31 2.60 -17.36
CA LEU A 116 10.18 3.16 -16.01
C LEU A 116 9.74 4.63 -16.03
N ILE A 117 10.12 5.39 -17.04
CA ILE A 117 9.62 6.76 -17.24
C ILE A 117 8.10 6.75 -17.43
N HIS A 118 7.56 5.80 -18.18
CA HIS A 118 6.10 5.63 -18.34
C HIS A 118 5.39 5.24 -17.02
N ILE A 119 6.06 4.56 -16.10
CA ILE A 119 5.52 4.23 -14.77
C ILE A 119 5.42 5.47 -13.88
N SER A 120 6.38 6.41 -14.01
CA SER A 120 6.41 7.63 -13.20
C SER A 120 5.42 8.70 -13.67
N GLU A 121 4.83 8.56 -14.84
CA GLU A 121 3.75 9.43 -15.26
C GLU A 121 2.53 9.21 -14.36
N PRO A 122 2.00 10.26 -13.71
CA PRO A 122 0.82 10.11 -12.87
C PRO A 122 -0.35 9.70 -13.77
N THR A 123 -0.75 8.44 -13.66
CA THR A 123 -2.03 8.01 -14.23
C THR A 123 -3.11 8.82 -13.55
N ARG A 124 -3.77 9.68 -14.31
CA ARG A 124 -4.89 10.47 -13.81
C ARG A 124 -5.93 9.50 -13.24
N PRO A 125 -6.32 9.64 -11.97
CA PRO A 125 -7.44 8.89 -11.46
C PRO A 125 -8.70 9.37 -12.19
N TYR A 126 -9.29 8.46 -12.89
CA TYR A 126 -10.63 8.65 -13.41
C TYR A 126 -11.63 8.44 -12.29
#